data_a9bb1e2629563b408a17aa75e25a9731
#
_entry.id   a9bb1e2629563b408a17aa75e25a9731
#
_cell.length_a   1.000
_cell.length_b   1.000
_cell.length_c   1.000
_cell.angle_alpha   90.00
_cell.angle_beta   90.00
_cell.angle_gamma   90.00
#
_symmetry.space_group_name_H-M   'P 1'
#
loop_
_entity.id
_entity.type
_entity.pdbx_description
1 polymer ?
#
loop_
_entity_poly.entity_id
_entity_poly.type
_entity_poly.pdbx_seq_one_letter_code
_entity_poly.pdbx_strand_id
1 'polypeptide(L)'
;MAVSLREVLTFGRYEPLFRIASGGMAEVYAARIRGEAGFQKLVAIKRMHPHMASDAGFVDMFLNEARLAAHIASPYVVQTLDLGRSEDGALYIVMELVVGVSLAQLEDLIGGPVPAPIALELMAQAAQGLDDAHEATTPAGDPLGLIHRDVSPHNILVGLDGRARVTDFGIARAVHRPRAETNVKEL
;
A
#
# COMPACT_ATOMS: atom_id res chain seq x y z
N MET A 1 31.90 4.97 5.44
CA MET A 1 31.05 4.83 6.65
C MET A 1 29.61 4.81 6.18
N ALA A 2 28.91 3.68 6.34
CA ALA A 2 27.48 3.64 6.04
C ALA A 2 26.76 4.37 7.19
N VAL A 3 26.12 5.50 6.89
CA VAL A 3 25.24 6.20 7.83
C VAL A 3 24.07 5.26 8.11
N SER A 4 23.86 4.93 9.37
CA SER A 4 22.72 4.10 9.77
C SER A 4 21.42 4.81 9.44
N LEU A 5 20.46 4.15 8.81
CA LEU A 5 19.11 4.68 8.57
C LEU A 5 18.44 5.23 9.84
N ARG A 6 18.90 4.76 11.02
CA ARG A 6 18.41 5.18 12.34
C ARG A 6 18.78 6.63 12.70
N GLU A 7 19.86 7.18 12.12
CA GLU A 7 20.33 8.54 12.42
C GLU A 7 19.66 9.62 11.56
N VAL A 8 18.93 9.21 10.50
CA VAL A 8 18.39 10.12 9.48
C VAL A 8 16.86 10.09 9.39
N LEU A 9 16.21 8.97 9.78
CA LEU A 9 14.77 8.80 9.61
C LEU A 9 14.12 8.35 10.91
N THR A 10 13.11 9.09 11.36
CA THR A 10 12.27 8.73 12.51
C THR A 10 10.80 8.70 12.09
N PHE A 11 10.11 7.64 12.51
CA PHE A 11 8.69 7.41 12.25
C PHE A 11 7.92 7.26 13.58
N GLY A 12 8.07 8.22 14.48
CA GLY A 12 7.48 8.14 15.81
C GLY A 12 7.97 6.89 16.57
N ARG A 13 7.06 5.99 16.91
CA ARG A 13 7.36 4.72 17.62
C ARG A 13 7.91 3.60 16.74
N TYR A 14 8.03 3.82 15.43
CA TYR A 14 8.48 2.82 14.47
C TYR A 14 9.96 3.03 14.14
N GLU A 15 10.75 2.01 14.36
CA GLU A 15 12.19 1.98 14.06
C GLU A 15 12.41 1.43 12.65
N PRO A 16 12.90 2.24 11.69
CA PRO A 16 13.22 1.74 10.35
C PRO A 16 14.40 0.78 10.41
N LEU A 17 14.32 -0.32 9.67
CA LEU A 17 15.35 -1.33 9.59
C LEU A 17 16.12 -1.23 8.26
N PHE A 18 15.41 -1.31 7.15
CA PHE A 18 15.97 -1.16 5.81
C PHE A 18 14.87 -0.76 4.80
N ARG A 19 15.29 -0.21 3.68
CA ARG A 19 14.39 0.12 2.57
C ARG A 19 14.09 -1.11 1.73
N ILE A 20 12.80 -1.41 1.51
CA ILE A 20 12.31 -2.53 0.70
C ILE A 20 12.19 -2.10 -0.76
N ALA A 21 11.61 -0.92 -1.01
CA ALA A 21 11.32 -0.43 -2.34
C ALA A 21 11.39 1.10 -2.41
N SER A 22 11.58 1.63 -3.63
CA SER A 22 11.48 3.05 -3.92
C SER A 22 10.72 3.22 -5.23
N GLY A 23 9.64 4.00 -5.19
CA GLY A 23 8.82 4.36 -6.34
C GLY A 23 8.82 5.86 -6.59
N GLY A 24 8.03 6.31 -7.58
CA GLY A 24 7.99 7.73 -7.96
C GLY A 24 7.40 8.66 -6.90
N MET A 25 6.50 8.17 -6.03
CA MET A 25 5.79 8.98 -5.04
C MET A 25 6.21 8.69 -3.59
N ALA A 26 6.71 7.50 -3.32
CA ALA A 26 7.01 7.03 -1.98
C ALA A 26 8.14 6.00 -1.96
N GLU A 27 8.73 5.84 -0.78
CA GLU A 27 9.64 4.76 -0.43
C GLU A 27 8.97 3.83 0.58
N VAL A 28 9.28 2.54 0.49
CA VAL A 28 8.78 1.54 1.44
C VAL A 28 9.94 1.00 2.27
N TYR A 29 9.75 1.00 3.59
CA TYR A 29 10.72 0.52 4.56
C TYR A 29 10.15 -0.66 5.36
N ALA A 30 10.97 -1.67 5.64
CA ALA A 30 10.72 -2.55 6.76
C ALA A 30 11.03 -1.78 8.04
N ALA A 31 10.13 -1.87 9.00
CA ALA A 31 10.30 -1.22 10.29
C ALA A 31 9.82 -2.13 11.42
N ARG A 32 10.17 -1.77 12.64
CA ARG A 32 9.80 -2.49 13.85
C ARG A 32 9.13 -1.54 14.82
N ILE A 33 7.95 -1.91 15.30
CA ILE A 33 7.38 -1.29 16.50
C ILE A 33 7.92 -2.01 17.74
N ARG A 34 8.33 -1.24 18.74
CA ARG A 34 8.70 -1.75 20.06
C ARG A 34 7.63 -1.32 21.05
N GLY A 35 7.10 -2.26 21.81
CA GLY A 35 6.18 -2.04 22.92
C GLY A 35 6.80 -2.41 24.25
N GLU A 36 5.99 -2.36 25.29
CA GLU A 36 6.37 -2.77 26.64
C GLU A 36 6.66 -4.27 26.72
N ALA A 37 7.35 -4.68 27.78
CA ALA A 37 7.66 -6.07 28.09
C ALA A 37 8.34 -6.86 26.94
N GLY A 38 9.10 -6.17 26.08
CA GLY A 38 9.80 -6.81 24.95
C GLY A 38 8.92 -7.09 23.71
N PHE A 39 7.67 -6.58 23.70
CA PHE A 39 6.81 -6.70 22.52
C PHE A 39 7.48 -6.06 21.30
N GLN A 40 7.53 -6.82 20.22
CA GLN A 40 8.04 -6.35 18.93
C GLN A 40 7.14 -6.87 17.80
N LYS A 41 6.85 -6.01 16.84
CA LYS A 41 6.12 -6.39 15.62
C LYS A 41 6.80 -5.74 14.41
N LEU A 42 7.00 -6.51 13.36
CA LEU A 42 7.47 -5.98 12.08
C LEU A 42 6.29 -5.37 11.32
N VAL A 43 6.55 -4.25 10.66
CA VAL A 43 5.59 -3.50 9.83
C VAL A 43 6.28 -3.01 8.56
N ALA A 44 5.50 -2.67 7.55
CA ALA A 44 5.96 -1.90 6.41
C ALA A 44 5.57 -0.43 6.59
N ILE A 45 6.45 0.49 6.21
CA ILE A 45 6.17 1.93 6.23
C ILE A 45 6.34 2.47 4.81
N LYS A 46 5.25 2.95 4.23
CA LYS A 46 5.23 3.69 2.97
C LYS A 46 5.36 5.18 3.29
N ARG A 47 6.52 5.78 3.00
CA ARG A 47 6.82 7.18 3.27
C ARG A 47 6.74 7.99 1.99
N MET A 48 5.96 9.05 2.00
CA MET A 48 5.92 10.02 0.89
C MET A 48 7.29 10.69 0.73
N HIS A 49 7.71 10.90 -0.53
CA HIS A 49 8.92 11.67 -0.79
C HIS A 49 8.78 13.12 -0.28
N PRO A 50 9.79 13.69 0.39
CA PRO A 50 9.71 15.05 0.95
C PRO A 50 9.35 16.13 -0.07
N HIS A 51 9.84 16.01 -1.31
CA HIS A 51 9.53 16.97 -2.38
C HIS A 51 8.05 16.96 -2.82
N MET A 52 7.31 15.89 -2.52
CA MET A 52 5.86 15.80 -2.80
C MET A 52 5.01 16.36 -1.66
N ALA A 53 5.57 16.52 -0.46
CA ALA A 53 4.85 17.05 0.69
C ALA A 53 4.44 18.54 0.54
N SER A 54 5.03 19.26 -0.42
CA SER A 54 4.66 20.64 -0.75
C SER A 54 3.47 20.76 -1.71
N ASP A 55 3.08 19.68 -2.39
CA ASP A 55 1.92 19.65 -3.29
C ASP A 55 0.70 19.11 -2.56
N ALA A 56 -0.27 20.00 -2.31
CA ALA A 56 -1.49 19.66 -1.58
C ALA A 56 -2.30 18.53 -2.25
N GLY A 57 -2.27 18.44 -3.60
CA GLY A 57 -2.94 17.37 -4.33
C GLY A 57 -2.37 15.99 -4.04
N PHE A 58 -1.04 15.87 -3.98
CA PHE A 58 -0.39 14.60 -3.60
C PHE A 58 -0.61 14.25 -2.13
N VAL A 59 -0.58 15.25 -1.24
CA VAL A 59 -0.86 15.08 0.19
C VAL A 59 -2.28 14.55 0.39
N ASP A 60 -3.27 15.16 -0.24
CA ASP A 60 -4.68 14.76 -0.12
C ASP A 60 -4.91 13.33 -0.68
N MET A 61 -4.27 13.00 -1.81
CA MET A 61 -4.33 11.66 -2.38
C MET A 61 -3.76 10.61 -1.42
N PHE A 62 -2.59 10.86 -0.86
CA PHE A 62 -1.91 9.96 0.06
C PHE A 62 -2.72 9.74 1.35
N LEU A 63 -3.27 10.82 1.91
CA LEU A 63 -4.15 10.75 3.09
C LEU A 63 -5.44 9.99 2.79
N ASN A 64 -6.02 10.21 1.61
CA ASN A 64 -7.25 9.55 1.21
C ASN A 64 -7.04 8.05 0.97
N GLU A 65 -5.92 7.65 0.33
CA GLU A 65 -5.50 6.26 0.20
C GLU A 65 -5.44 5.57 1.57
N ALA A 66 -4.73 6.18 2.53
CA ALA A 66 -4.59 5.61 3.86
C ALA A 66 -5.93 5.46 4.58
N ARG A 67 -6.78 6.50 4.53
CA ARG A 67 -8.10 6.51 5.19
C ARG A 67 -9.02 5.44 4.65
N LEU A 68 -9.09 5.33 3.32
CA LEU A 68 -9.98 4.36 2.67
C LEU A 68 -9.48 2.94 2.87
N ALA A 69 -8.17 2.68 2.69
CA ALA A 69 -7.58 1.36 2.89
C ALA A 69 -7.71 0.86 4.33
N ALA A 70 -7.75 1.76 5.33
CA ALA A 70 -7.93 1.39 6.73
C ALA A 70 -9.29 0.75 7.05
N HIS A 71 -10.30 0.89 6.17
CA HIS A 71 -11.63 0.29 6.35
C HIS A 71 -11.73 -1.10 5.70
N ILE A 72 -10.74 -1.54 4.94
CA ILE A 72 -10.79 -2.85 4.28
C ILE A 72 -10.37 -3.92 5.28
N ALA A 73 -11.29 -4.83 5.59
CA ALA A 73 -11.03 -5.99 6.45
C ALA A 73 -11.02 -7.25 5.59
N SER A 74 -9.85 -7.61 5.06
CA SER A 74 -9.68 -8.79 4.19
C SER A 74 -8.32 -9.45 4.45
N PRO A 75 -8.24 -10.78 4.48
CA PRO A 75 -6.98 -11.51 4.53
C PRO A 75 -6.19 -11.42 3.21
N TYR A 76 -6.80 -10.91 2.15
CA TYR A 76 -6.25 -10.77 0.79
C TYR A 76 -5.95 -9.33 0.39
N VAL A 77 -5.98 -8.41 1.36
CA VAL A 77 -5.57 -7.01 1.19
C VAL A 77 -4.56 -6.67 2.26
N VAL A 78 -3.47 -6.00 1.88
CA VAL A 78 -2.47 -5.51 2.83
C VAL A 78 -3.12 -4.52 3.79
N GLN A 79 -3.14 -4.87 5.08
CA GLN A 79 -3.83 -4.08 6.09
C GLN A 79 -3.10 -2.77 6.38
N THR A 80 -3.80 -1.64 6.32
CA THR A 80 -3.33 -0.36 6.83
C THR A 80 -3.53 -0.31 8.35
N LEU A 81 -2.45 -0.01 9.09
CA LEU A 81 -2.40 -0.07 10.55
C LEU A 81 -2.36 1.30 11.21
N ASP A 82 -1.71 2.28 10.59
CA ASP A 82 -1.51 3.60 11.16
C ASP A 82 -1.14 4.61 10.06
N LEU A 83 -1.28 5.89 10.36
CA LEU A 83 -0.89 7.01 9.52
C LEU A 83 -0.20 8.05 10.40
N GLY A 84 0.96 8.54 9.97
CA GLY A 84 1.73 9.48 10.76
C GLY A 84 2.48 10.50 9.90
N ARG A 85 3.22 11.35 10.61
CA ARG A 85 4.13 12.33 10.04
C ARG A 85 5.50 12.18 10.69
N SER A 86 6.54 12.08 9.88
CA SER A 86 7.93 12.04 10.34
C SER A 86 8.42 13.40 10.83
N GLU A 87 9.55 13.45 11.52
CA GLU A 87 10.10 14.71 12.07
C GLU A 87 10.42 15.75 10.99
N ASP A 88 10.78 15.31 9.80
CA ASP A 88 11.00 16.17 8.63
C ASP A 88 9.69 16.60 7.92
N GLY A 89 8.52 16.26 8.51
CA GLY A 89 7.22 16.67 8.02
C GLY A 89 6.61 15.77 6.94
N ALA A 90 7.32 14.75 6.44
CA ALA A 90 6.78 13.85 5.43
C ALA A 90 5.71 12.90 6.02
N LEU A 91 4.65 12.65 5.26
CA LEU A 91 3.61 11.68 5.63
C LEU A 91 4.12 10.25 5.45
N TYR A 92 3.66 9.35 6.30
CA TYR A 92 3.88 7.92 6.14
C TYR A 92 2.66 7.11 6.54
N ILE A 93 2.44 6.01 5.83
CA ILE A 93 1.42 4.99 6.13
C ILE A 93 2.14 3.77 6.70
N VAL A 94 1.61 3.23 7.80
CA VAL A 94 2.07 1.98 8.38
C VAL A 94 1.15 0.86 7.95
N MET A 95 1.71 -0.21 7.44
CA MET A 95 0.99 -1.36 6.92
C MET A 95 1.53 -2.66 7.54
N GLU A 96 0.77 -3.74 7.43
CA GLU A 96 1.34 -5.05 7.71
C GLU A 96 2.55 -5.32 6.79
N LEU A 97 3.57 -5.98 7.32
CA LEU A 97 4.69 -6.44 6.53
C LEU A 97 4.38 -7.84 5.98
N VAL A 98 4.17 -7.93 4.68
CA VAL A 98 4.09 -9.22 3.99
C VAL A 98 5.51 -9.72 3.74
N VAL A 99 5.90 -10.79 4.44
CA VAL A 99 7.18 -11.46 4.17
C VAL A 99 7.01 -12.33 2.93
N GLY A 100 7.49 -11.86 1.80
CA GLY A 100 7.27 -12.48 0.50
C GLY A 100 7.80 -11.61 -0.63
N VAL A 101 7.24 -11.78 -1.82
CA VAL A 101 7.60 -11.04 -3.03
C VAL A 101 6.35 -10.60 -3.79
N SER A 102 6.47 -9.65 -4.72
CA SER A 102 5.37 -9.38 -5.64
C SER A 102 5.21 -10.53 -6.64
N LEU A 103 4.02 -10.65 -7.22
CA LEU A 103 3.76 -11.65 -8.26
C LEU A 103 4.70 -11.46 -9.47
N ALA A 104 5.04 -10.20 -9.82
CA ALA A 104 6.03 -9.93 -10.85
C ALA A 104 7.42 -10.47 -10.47
N GLN A 105 7.87 -10.25 -9.24
CA GLN A 105 9.15 -10.79 -8.76
C GLN A 105 9.13 -12.32 -8.66
N LEU A 106 7.98 -12.92 -8.37
CA LEU A 106 7.86 -14.39 -8.33
C LEU A 106 8.14 -15.01 -9.70
N GLU A 107 7.62 -14.42 -10.79
CA GLU A 107 7.90 -14.88 -12.16
C GLU A 107 9.39 -14.80 -12.49
N ASP A 108 10.04 -13.70 -12.11
CA ASP A 108 11.49 -13.53 -12.29
C ASP A 108 12.29 -14.59 -11.50
N LEU A 109 11.91 -14.86 -10.25
CA LEU A 109 12.60 -15.83 -9.39
C LEU A 109 12.49 -17.27 -9.89
N ILE A 110 11.35 -17.67 -10.45
CA ILE A 110 11.15 -19.03 -11.00
C ILE A 110 11.69 -19.15 -12.43
N GLY A 111 12.09 -18.04 -13.06
CA GLY A 111 12.62 -18.01 -14.42
C GLY A 111 11.60 -18.34 -15.50
N GLY A 112 10.30 -18.07 -15.25
CA GLY A 112 9.24 -18.35 -16.20
C GLY A 112 7.84 -18.11 -15.62
N PRO A 113 6.79 -18.48 -16.36
CA PRO A 113 5.42 -18.27 -15.90
C PRO A 113 5.10 -19.10 -14.64
N VAL A 114 4.32 -18.52 -13.75
CA VAL A 114 3.78 -19.23 -12.58
C VAL A 114 2.94 -20.42 -13.07
N PRO A 115 3.11 -21.64 -12.52
CA PRO A 115 2.29 -22.79 -12.90
C PRO A 115 0.79 -22.49 -12.80
N ALA A 116 0.02 -22.87 -13.83
CA ALA A 116 -1.39 -22.48 -13.96
C ALA A 116 -2.26 -22.76 -12.70
N PRO A 117 -2.16 -23.89 -11.99
CA PRO A 117 -2.93 -24.11 -10.76
C PRO A 117 -2.61 -23.10 -9.67
N ILE A 118 -1.33 -22.73 -9.52
CA ILE A 118 -0.88 -21.75 -8.52
C ILE A 118 -1.34 -20.34 -8.95
N ALA A 119 -1.18 -19.98 -10.22
CA ALA A 119 -1.63 -18.70 -10.75
C ALA A 119 -3.13 -18.50 -10.56
N LEU A 120 -3.94 -19.53 -10.82
CA LEU A 120 -5.38 -19.48 -10.62
C LEU A 120 -5.75 -19.26 -9.15
N GLU A 121 -5.09 -19.93 -8.23
CA GLU A 121 -5.31 -19.75 -6.79
C GLU A 121 -4.95 -18.34 -6.33
N LEU A 122 -3.77 -17.83 -6.73
CA LEU A 122 -3.33 -16.48 -6.39
C LEU A 122 -4.27 -15.41 -6.97
N MET A 123 -4.75 -15.61 -8.20
CA MET A 123 -5.70 -14.70 -8.84
C MET A 123 -7.07 -14.74 -8.19
N ALA A 124 -7.55 -15.92 -7.77
CA ALA A 124 -8.81 -16.04 -7.03
C ALA A 124 -8.75 -15.28 -5.69
N GLN A 125 -7.63 -15.40 -4.96
CA GLN A 125 -7.40 -14.66 -3.72
C GLN A 125 -7.32 -13.16 -3.95
N ALA A 126 -6.60 -12.71 -5.00
CA ALA A 126 -6.52 -11.30 -5.34
C ALA A 126 -7.90 -10.74 -5.75
N ALA A 127 -8.69 -11.50 -6.52
CA ALA A 127 -10.05 -11.13 -6.89
C ALA A 127 -10.96 -11.01 -5.67
N GLN A 128 -10.86 -11.92 -4.71
CA GLN A 128 -11.60 -11.83 -3.44
C GLN A 128 -11.20 -10.59 -2.66
N GLY A 129 -9.89 -10.26 -2.58
CA GLY A 129 -9.42 -9.04 -1.91
C GLY A 129 -9.95 -7.75 -2.57
N LEU A 130 -10.08 -7.74 -3.90
CA LEU A 130 -10.69 -6.62 -4.63
C LEU A 130 -12.20 -6.53 -4.37
N ASP A 131 -12.89 -7.66 -4.30
CA ASP A 131 -14.31 -7.72 -3.97
C ASP A 131 -14.56 -7.19 -2.55
N ASP A 132 -13.80 -7.69 -1.56
CA ASP A 132 -13.85 -7.21 -0.18
C ASP A 132 -13.62 -5.70 -0.07
N ALA A 133 -12.74 -5.14 -0.93
CA ALA A 133 -12.50 -3.71 -0.97
C ALA A 133 -13.66 -2.94 -1.62
N HIS A 134 -14.31 -3.49 -2.66
CA HIS A 134 -15.47 -2.88 -3.29
C HIS A 134 -16.68 -2.82 -2.34
N GLU A 135 -16.86 -3.85 -1.53
CA GLU A 135 -17.94 -3.96 -0.54
C GLU A 135 -17.63 -3.23 0.79
N ALA A 136 -16.42 -2.64 0.92
CA ALA A 136 -16.03 -1.96 2.14
C ALA A 136 -16.93 -0.75 2.44
N THR A 137 -17.29 -0.59 3.72
CA THR A 137 -18.17 0.47 4.20
C THR A 137 -17.50 1.30 5.28
N THR A 138 -18.02 2.51 5.50
CA THR A 138 -17.70 3.32 6.68
C THR A 138 -18.25 2.67 7.96
N PRO A 139 -17.83 3.08 9.16
CA PRO A 139 -18.45 2.64 10.42
C PRO A 139 -19.95 2.95 10.53
N ALA A 140 -20.46 3.89 9.73
CA ALA A 140 -21.89 4.20 9.64
C ALA A 140 -22.66 3.29 8.67
N GLY A 141 -21.94 2.40 7.92
CA GLY A 141 -22.52 1.48 6.96
C GLY A 141 -22.63 2.04 5.53
N ASP A 142 -22.11 3.23 5.27
CA ASP A 142 -22.16 3.82 3.93
C ASP A 142 -21.07 3.17 3.04
N PRO A 143 -21.41 2.79 1.78
CA PRO A 143 -20.43 2.23 0.85
C PRO A 143 -19.28 3.20 0.56
N LEU A 144 -18.04 2.71 0.60
CA LEU A 144 -16.86 3.52 0.28
C LEU A 144 -16.63 3.70 -1.21
N GLY A 145 -17.20 2.81 -2.04
CA GLY A 145 -17.04 2.85 -3.51
C GLY A 145 -15.59 2.75 -3.95
N LEU A 146 -14.80 1.97 -3.22
CA LEU A 146 -13.37 1.81 -3.48
C LEU A 146 -13.13 1.10 -4.80
N ILE A 147 -12.25 1.68 -5.63
CA ILE A 147 -11.78 1.06 -6.87
C ILE A 147 -10.26 1.11 -6.86
N HIS A 148 -9.58 -0.02 -7.09
CA HIS A 148 -8.13 -0.12 -7.01
C HIS A 148 -7.39 0.72 -8.08
N ARG A 149 -7.85 0.73 -9.33
CA ARG A 149 -7.36 1.50 -10.48
C ARG A 149 -5.93 1.19 -10.96
N ASP A 150 -5.19 0.35 -10.27
CA ASP A 150 -3.81 -0.02 -10.61
C ASP A 150 -3.52 -1.50 -10.30
N VAL A 151 -4.45 -2.39 -10.62
CA VAL A 151 -4.24 -3.84 -10.47
C VAL A 151 -3.14 -4.27 -11.42
N SER A 152 -2.05 -4.79 -10.89
CA SER A 152 -0.91 -5.29 -11.65
C SER A 152 -0.15 -6.36 -10.85
N PRO A 153 0.68 -7.20 -11.47
CA PRO A 153 1.51 -8.18 -10.75
C PRO A 153 2.47 -7.56 -9.73
N HIS A 154 2.82 -6.28 -9.87
CA HIS A 154 3.64 -5.55 -8.89
C HIS A 154 2.89 -5.25 -7.60
N ASN A 155 1.56 -5.07 -7.70
CA ASN A 155 0.67 -4.70 -6.59
C ASN A 155 -0.08 -5.92 -6.00
N ILE A 156 0.37 -7.13 -6.31
CA ILE A 156 -0.08 -8.38 -5.71
C ILE A 156 1.12 -9.01 -5.02
N LEU A 157 1.12 -9.03 -3.68
CA LEU A 157 2.17 -9.64 -2.88
C LEU A 157 1.83 -11.09 -2.58
N VAL A 158 2.78 -11.98 -2.79
CA VAL A 158 2.69 -13.42 -2.45
C VAL A 158 3.53 -13.65 -1.21
N GLY A 159 2.87 -13.91 -0.09
CA GLY A 159 3.51 -14.18 1.19
C GLY A 159 4.11 -15.57 1.28
N LEU A 160 5.06 -15.78 2.19
CA LEU A 160 5.59 -17.11 2.52
C LEU A 160 4.53 -18.06 3.10
N ASP A 161 3.38 -17.52 3.52
CA ASP A 161 2.20 -18.28 3.94
C ASP A 161 1.35 -18.79 2.75
N GLY A 162 1.79 -18.54 1.51
CA GLY A 162 1.12 -18.95 0.28
C GLY A 162 -0.10 -18.09 -0.09
N ARG A 163 -0.31 -16.94 0.58
CA ARG A 163 -1.45 -16.04 0.31
C ARG A 163 -1.05 -14.89 -0.59
N ALA A 164 -1.92 -14.59 -1.56
CA ALA A 164 -1.86 -13.34 -2.29
C ALA A 164 -2.56 -12.23 -1.50
N ARG A 165 -1.96 -11.03 -1.51
CA ARG A 165 -2.54 -9.81 -0.92
C ARG A 165 -2.38 -8.65 -1.89
N VAL A 166 -3.49 -7.98 -2.16
CA VAL A 166 -3.50 -6.76 -2.98
C VAL A 166 -2.98 -5.60 -2.13
N THR A 167 -2.12 -4.77 -2.70
CA THR A 167 -1.55 -3.57 -2.07
C THR A 167 -1.63 -2.37 -3.01
N ASP A 168 -1.39 -1.17 -2.47
CA ASP A 168 -1.31 0.07 -3.25
C ASP A 168 -2.58 0.37 -4.06
N PHE A 169 -3.71 0.56 -3.37
CA PHE A 169 -4.94 1.03 -3.99
C PHE A 169 -4.68 2.36 -4.69
N GLY A 170 -4.69 2.35 -6.03
CA GLY A 170 -4.27 3.45 -6.91
C GLY A 170 -5.21 4.67 -6.90
N ILE A 171 -5.63 5.10 -5.71
CA ILE A 171 -6.47 6.30 -5.49
C ILE A 171 -5.76 7.54 -6.03
N ALA A 172 -4.41 7.53 -6.01
CA ALA A 172 -3.55 8.57 -6.55
C ALA A 172 -3.73 8.84 -8.05
N ARG A 173 -4.17 7.86 -8.85
CA ARG A 173 -4.37 8.03 -10.31
C ARG A 173 -5.68 8.73 -10.69
N ALA A 174 -6.60 8.95 -9.74
CA ALA A 174 -7.90 9.55 -10.03
C ALA A 174 -7.84 11.05 -10.35
N VAL A 175 -6.83 11.77 -9.85
CA VAL A 175 -6.75 13.23 -9.94
C VAL A 175 -6.12 13.70 -11.26
N HIS A 176 -5.41 12.84 -11.99
CA HIS A 176 -4.73 13.20 -13.24
C HIS A 176 -5.55 12.99 -14.53
N ARG A 177 -6.83 12.58 -14.44
CA ARG A 177 -7.73 12.69 -15.60
C ARG A 177 -8.41 14.04 -15.57
N PRO A 178 -8.15 14.96 -16.51
CA PRO A 178 -8.99 16.15 -16.68
C PRO A 178 -10.42 15.65 -16.86
N ARG A 179 -11.34 16.18 -16.07
CA ARG A 179 -12.78 16.01 -16.29
C ARG A 179 -13.02 16.37 -17.75
N ALA A 180 -13.32 15.39 -18.58
CA ALA A 180 -13.88 15.64 -19.88
C ALA A 180 -15.23 16.32 -19.60
N GLU A 181 -15.29 17.63 -19.82
CA GLU A 181 -16.56 18.35 -19.88
C GLU A 181 -17.36 17.72 -21.00
N THR A 182 -18.33 16.90 -20.62
CA THR A 182 -19.34 16.42 -21.56
C THR A 182 -20.22 17.62 -21.85
N ASN A 183 -19.82 18.40 -22.87
CA ASN A 183 -20.72 19.35 -23.49
C ASN A 183 -21.83 18.53 -24.16
N VAL A 184 -22.91 18.28 -23.43
CA VAL A 184 -24.18 17.92 -24.01
C VAL A 184 -24.69 19.20 -24.64
N LYS A 185 -24.41 19.39 -25.94
CA LYS A 185 -25.18 20.34 -26.76
C LYS A 185 -26.59 19.74 -26.91
N GLU A 186 -27.54 20.37 -26.31
CA GLU A 186 -28.94 20.20 -26.64
C GLU A 186 -29.14 20.39 -28.15
N LEU A 187 -29.78 19.44 -28.78
CA LEU A 187 -30.48 19.55 -30.05
C LEU A 187 -31.96 19.31 -29.79
#